data_c87ca76fcf01ca055edbdf6be39f0b98
#
_entry.id   c87ca76fcf01ca055edbdf6be39f0b98
#
_cell.length_a   1.000
_cell.length_b   1.000
_cell.length_c   1.000
_cell.angle_alpha   90.00
_cell.angle_beta   90.00
_cell.angle_gamma   90.00
#
_symmetry.space_group_name_H-M   'P 1'
#
loop_
_entity.id
_entity.type
_entity.pdbx_description
1 polymer ?
#
loop_
_entity_poly.entity_id
_entity_poly.type
_entity_poly.pdbx_seq_one_letter_code
_entity_poly.pdbx_strand_id
1 'polypeptide(L)'
;MSDAHEIEEANAGFYRAFEALDIAEMEHVWAHDEHVRCVHPGWPLLCGWDAVRTSWQTIFENTGEMRFTLSDVTVNMGHDLAWVTCTENILSEVADRVAVTAILATNVFERSSAGWRLIHHHASHIM
;
A
#
# COMPACT_ATOMS: atom_id res chain seq x y z
N MET A 1 -10.96 -20.76 -4.62
CA MET A 1 -11.05 -19.29 -4.79
C MET A 1 -10.22 -18.86 -5.99
N SER A 2 -10.66 -17.82 -6.67
CA SER A 2 -9.91 -17.30 -7.82
C SER A 2 -8.71 -16.48 -7.36
N ASP A 3 -7.68 -16.44 -8.22
CA ASP A 3 -6.52 -15.59 -7.96
C ASP A 3 -6.91 -14.12 -7.85
N ALA A 4 -7.90 -13.67 -8.64
CA ALA A 4 -8.39 -12.30 -8.54
C ALA A 4 -8.93 -11.99 -7.16
N HIS A 5 -9.65 -12.92 -6.53
CA HIS A 5 -10.14 -12.76 -5.17
C HIS A 5 -8.98 -12.67 -4.18
N GLU A 6 -7.95 -13.48 -4.37
CA GLU A 6 -6.76 -13.43 -3.51
C GLU A 6 -6.04 -12.09 -3.60
N ILE A 7 -5.99 -11.49 -4.81
CA ILE A 7 -5.39 -10.16 -4.99
C ILE A 7 -6.25 -9.09 -4.32
N GLU A 8 -7.57 -9.17 -4.46
CA GLU A 8 -8.47 -8.25 -3.77
C GLU A 8 -8.26 -8.31 -2.25
N GLU A 9 -8.12 -9.51 -1.69
CA GLU A 9 -7.86 -9.70 -0.27
C GLU A 9 -6.47 -9.18 0.13
N ALA A 10 -5.44 -9.40 -0.69
CA ALA A 10 -4.11 -8.88 -0.43
C ALA A 10 -4.10 -7.36 -0.43
N ASN A 11 -4.79 -6.75 -1.40
CA ASN A 11 -4.92 -5.31 -1.48
C ASN A 11 -5.68 -4.73 -0.27
N ALA A 12 -6.77 -5.37 0.12
CA ALA A 12 -7.53 -4.98 1.31
C ALA A 12 -6.66 -5.10 2.57
N GLY A 13 -5.84 -6.14 2.65
CA GLY A 13 -4.90 -6.34 3.77
C GLY A 13 -3.88 -5.23 3.88
N PHE A 14 -3.37 -4.75 2.75
CA PHE A 14 -2.46 -3.62 2.72
C PHE A 14 -3.12 -2.36 3.33
N TYR A 15 -4.35 -2.05 2.92
CA TYR A 15 -5.03 -0.87 3.45
C TYR A 15 -5.48 -1.03 4.89
N ARG A 16 -5.80 -2.25 5.34
CA ARG A 16 -6.06 -2.50 6.77
C ARG A 16 -4.82 -2.22 7.63
N ALA A 17 -3.65 -2.68 7.18
CA ALA A 17 -2.38 -2.43 7.87
C ALA A 17 -2.07 -0.93 7.91
N PHE A 18 -2.28 -0.25 6.80
CA PHE A 18 -2.06 1.18 6.67
C PHE A 18 -2.99 1.95 7.61
N GLU A 19 -4.29 1.65 7.58
CA GLU A 19 -5.28 2.31 8.43
C GLU A 19 -5.03 2.06 9.92
N ALA A 20 -4.58 0.85 10.27
CA ALA A 20 -4.24 0.49 11.64
C ALA A 20 -2.94 1.13 12.13
N LEU A 21 -2.13 1.70 11.22
CA LEU A 21 -0.81 2.25 11.54
C LEU A 21 0.08 1.19 12.23
N ASP A 22 -0.04 -0.05 11.75
CA ASP A 22 0.59 -1.23 12.37
C ASP A 22 1.73 -1.74 11.49
N ILE A 23 2.97 -1.51 11.94
CA ILE A 23 4.15 -1.91 11.18
C ILE A 23 4.26 -3.43 11.04
N ALA A 24 3.87 -4.20 12.06
CA ALA A 24 3.94 -5.66 11.99
C ALA A 24 2.99 -6.20 10.92
N GLU A 25 1.78 -5.65 10.83
CA GLU A 25 0.83 -6.02 9.78
C GLU A 25 1.35 -5.61 8.40
N MET A 26 1.94 -4.41 8.29
CA MET A 26 2.51 -3.95 7.02
C MET A 26 3.64 -4.86 6.56
N GLU A 27 4.47 -5.36 7.48
CA GLU A 27 5.53 -6.31 7.15
C GLU A 27 4.99 -7.60 6.53
N HIS A 28 3.81 -8.06 6.95
CA HIS A 28 3.21 -9.28 6.40
C HIS A 28 2.69 -9.10 4.97
N VAL A 29 2.40 -7.87 4.58
CA VAL A 29 1.87 -7.57 3.24
C VAL A 29 2.96 -7.57 2.19
N TRP A 30 4.15 -7.08 2.52
CA TRP A 30 5.25 -6.87 1.58
C TRP A 30 6.16 -8.07 1.43
N ALA A 31 6.75 -8.22 0.24
CA ALA A 31 7.92 -9.07 0.06
C ALA A 31 9.13 -8.38 0.70
N HIS A 32 9.96 -9.16 1.38
CA HIS A 32 11.15 -8.62 2.06
C HIS A 32 12.40 -8.81 1.18
N ASP A 33 12.40 -8.15 0.03
CA ASP A 33 13.42 -8.33 -1.00
C ASP A 33 14.00 -6.99 -1.48
N GLU A 34 15.14 -7.08 -2.15
CA GLU A 34 15.81 -5.91 -2.70
C GLU A 34 15.05 -5.28 -3.87
N HIS A 35 14.20 -6.07 -4.55
CA HIS A 35 13.49 -5.59 -5.73
C HIS A 35 12.19 -4.84 -5.43
N VAL A 36 11.79 -4.73 -4.16
CA VAL A 36 10.58 -3.95 -3.85
C VAL A 36 10.84 -2.46 -4.04
N ARG A 37 9.79 -1.74 -4.40
CA ARG A 37 9.84 -0.30 -4.67
C ARG A 37 8.62 0.38 -4.05
N CYS A 38 8.82 1.60 -3.58
CA CYS A 38 7.72 2.36 -3.01
C CYS A 38 7.90 3.85 -3.28
N VAL A 39 6.83 4.50 -3.70
CA VAL A 39 6.78 5.96 -3.82
C VAL A 39 5.53 6.42 -3.07
N HIS A 40 5.74 7.12 -1.96
CA HIS A 40 4.65 7.80 -1.26
C HIS A 40 4.37 9.14 -1.94
N PRO A 41 3.16 9.70 -1.82
CA PRO A 41 2.87 10.99 -2.46
C PRO A 41 3.89 12.07 -2.05
N GLY A 42 4.59 12.63 -3.03
CA GLY A 42 5.60 13.65 -2.78
C GLY A 42 6.97 13.15 -2.35
N TRP A 43 7.15 11.84 -2.20
CA TRP A 43 8.41 11.24 -1.79
C TRP A 43 9.25 10.82 -3.00
N PRO A 44 10.58 10.68 -2.81
CA PRO A 44 11.41 10.06 -3.84
C PRO A 44 11.17 8.55 -3.89
N LEU A 45 11.71 7.89 -4.92
CA LEU A 45 11.65 6.44 -5.05
C LEU A 45 12.47 5.77 -3.94
N LEU A 46 11.83 4.85 -3.23
CA LEU A 46 12.48 4.03 -2.22
C LEU A 46 12.75 2.64 -2.78
N CYS A 47 13.96 2.14 -2.58
CA CYS A 47 14.41 0.87 -3.15
C CYS A 47 14.80 -0.10 -2.05
N GLY A 48 14.23 -1.31 -2.08
CA GLY A 48 14.54 -2.38 -1.14
C GLY A 48 13.69 -2.32 0.13
N TRP A 49 13.53 -3.50 0.74
CA TRP A 49 12.63 -3.62 1.88
C TRP A 49 13.04 -2.76 3.09
N ASP A 50 14.33 -2.67 3.39
CA ASP A 50 14.77 -1.91 4.55
C ASP A 50 14.36 -0.43 4.46
N ALA A 51 14.57 0.18 3.29
CA ALA A 51 14.17 1.57 3.06
C ALA A 51 12.65 1.73 3.10
N VAL A 52 11.93 0.80 2.47
CA VAL A 52 10.47 0.82 2.41
C VAL A 52 9.89 0.66 3.82
N ARG A 53 10.39 -0.30 4.60
CA ARG A 53 9.93 -0.52 5.97
C ARG A 53 10.14 0.73 6.84
N THR A 54 11.32 1.32 6.75
CA THR A 54 11.64 2.53 7.51
C THR A 54 10.69 3.67 7.17
N SER A 55 10.33 3.80 5.89
CA SER A 55 9.40 4.84 5.47
C SER A 55 8.01 4.65 6.09
N TRP A 56 7.51 3.40 6.11
CA TRP A 56 6.22 3.10 6.72
C TRP A 56 6.23 3.40 8.21
N GLN A 57 7.31 3.03 8.88
CA GLN A 57 7.47 3.30 10.32
C GLN A 57 7.43 4.80 10.60
N THR A 58 8.14 5.59 9.80
CA THR A 58 8.15 7.05 9.94
C THR A 58 6.74 7.63 9.75
N ILE A 59 6.03 7.18 8.72
CA ILE A 59 4.67 7.64 8.44
C ILE A 59 3.75 7.30 9.63
N PHE A 60 3.82 6.07 10.12
CA PHE A 60 2.95 5.61 11.23
C PHE A 60 3.22 6.37 12.53
N GLU A 61 4.49 6.68 12.80
CA GLU A 61 4.86 7.45 14.00
C GLU A 61 4.37 8.90 13.95
N ASN A 62 4.15 9.42 12.75
CA ASN A 62 3.76 10.81 12.55
C ASN A 62 2.29 11.00 12.16
N THR A 63 1.49 9.94 12.21
CA THR A 63 0.08 9.98 11.87
C THR A 63 -0.76 9.60 13.08
N GLY A 64 -1.69 10.46 13.47
CA GLY A 64 -2.54 10.21 14.64
C GLY A 64 -3.66 9.23 14.35
N GLU A 65 -4.40 9.46 13.27
CA GLU A 65 -5.51 8.60 12.87
C GLU A 65 -5.65 8.67 11.36
N MET A 66 -6.02 7.55 10.76
CA MET A 66 -6.18 7.47 9.33
C MET A 66 -7.31 6.51 8.97
N ARG A 67 -8.15 6.90 8.01
CA ARG A 67 -9.21 6.06 7.49
C ARG A 67 -9.18 6.11 5.97
N PHE A 68 -9.38 4.96 5.36
CA PHE A 68 -9.40 4.80 3.92
C PHE A 68 -10.77 4.37 3.43
N THR A 69 -11.20 4.97 2.32
CA THR A 69 -12.27 4.45 1.48
C THR A 69 -11.69 4.33 0.08
N LEU A 70 -11.73 3.12 -0.47
CA LEU A 70 -11.19 2.90 -1.82
C LEU A 70 -12.32 3.04 -2.84
N SER A 71 -11.99 3.66 -3.98
CA SER A 71 -12.91 3.74 -5.12
C SER A 71 -12.14 3.42 -6.41
N ASP A 72 -12.88 3.09 -7.46
CA ASP A 72 -12.33 2.76 -8.78
C ASP A 72 -11.26 1.65 -8.71
N VAL A 73 -11.51 0.63 -7.89
CA VAL A 73 -10.58 -0.49 -7.71
C VAL A 73 -10.65 -1.39 -8.94
N THR A 74 -9.51 -1.56 -9.62
CA THR A 74 -9.39 -2.42 -10.79
C THR A 74 -8.26 -3.41 -10.57
N VAL A 75 -8.56 -4.71 -10.69
CA VAL A 75 -7.59 -5.80 -10.55
C VAL A 75 -7.18 -6.29 -11.93
N ASN A 76 -5.89 -6.41 -12.17
CA ASN A 76 -5.31 -6.92 -13.41
C ASN A 76 -4.41 -8.11 -13.08
N MET A 77 -4.66 -9.24 -13.75
CA MET A 77 -3.98 -10.49 -13.45
C MET A 77 -2.97 -10.87 -14.53
N GLY A 78 -1.73 -11.16 -14.12
CA GLY A 78 -0.77 -11.91 -14.89
C GLY A 78 -0.56 -13.27 -14.25
N HIS A 79 0.42 -14.05 -14.70
CA HIS A 79 0.69 -15.36 -14.15
C HIS A 79 1.34 -15.26 -12.76
N ASP A 80 2.47 -14.58 -12.66
CA ASP A 80 3.21 -14.43 -11.40
C ASP A 80 3.14 -13.02 -10.83
N LEU A 81 2.54 -12.10 -11.57
CA LEU A 81 2.35 -10.71 -11.17
C LEU A 81 0.89 -10.32 -11.34
N ALA A 82 0.43 -9.47 -10.46
CA ALA A 82 -0.89 -8.87 -10.57
C ALA A 82 -0.78 -7.43 -10.08
N TRP A 83 -1.64 -6.56 -10.57
CA TRP A 83 -1.61 -5.18 -10.09
C TRP A 83 -3.02 -4.65 -9.91
N VAL A 84 -3.15 -3.77 -8.94
CA VAL A 84 -4.40 -3.10 -8.60
C VAL A 84 -4.18 -1.61 -8.75
N THR A 85 -5.08 -0.95 -9.47
CA THR A 85 -5.14 0.51 -9.45
C THR A 85 -6.39 0.90 -8.67
N CYS A 86 -6.28 1.95 -7.88
CA CYS A 86 -7.41 2.43 -7.09
C CYS A 86 -7.22 3.88 -6.69
N THR A 87 -8.31 4.51 -6.27
CA THR A 87 -8.26 5.82 -5.64
C THR A 87 -8.35 5.61 -4.13
N GLU A 88 -7.38 6.15 -3.41
CA GLU A 88 -7.37 6.16 -1.95
C GLU A 88 -8.03 7.45 -1.50
N ASN A 89 -9.20 7.34 -0.89
CA ASN A 89 -9.86 8.50 -0.29
C ASN A 89 -9.49 8.46 1.19
N ILE A 90 -8.67 9.42 1.61
CA ILE A 90 -8.02 9.39 2.92
C ILE A 90 -8.56 10.49 3.82
N LEU A 91 -9.02 10.08 5.01
CA LEU A 91 -9.28 11.00 6.11
C LEU A 91 -8.17 10.76 7.12
N SER A 92 -7.36 11.78 7.37
CA SER A 92 -6.23 11.64 8.30
C SER A 92 -6.17 12.78 9.29
N GLU A 93 -5.60 12.48 10.47
CA GLU A 93 -5.29 13.47 11.48
C GLU A 93 -3.79 13.55 11.63
N VAL A 94 -3.24 14.73 11.36
CA VAL A 94 -1.82 15.02 11.50
C VAL A 94 -1.69 16.34 12.23
N ALA A 95 -0.95 16.37 13.35
CA ALA A 95 -0.70 17.58 14.12
C ALA A 95 -1.99 18.35 14.47
N ASP A 96 -3.00 17.64 15.00
CA ASP A 96 -4.30 18.16 15.41
C ASP A 96 -5.15 18.74 14.27
N ARG A 97 -4.78 18.41 13.02
CA ARG A 97 -5.56 18.81 11.84
C ARG A 97 -6.14 17.60 11.16
N VAL A 98 -7.35 17.77 10.64
CA VAL A 98 -8.00 16.73 9.82
C VAL A 98 -7.84 17.13 8.36
N ALA A 99 -7.32 16.21 7.57
CA ALA A 99 -7.14 16.39 6.13
C ALA A 99 -7.95 15.34 5.37
N VAL A 100 -8.58 15.76 4.27
CA VAL A 100 -9.27 14.86 3.35
C VAL A 100 -8.51 14.93 2.03
N THR A 101 -8.01 13.78 1.57
CA THR A 101 -7.13 13.72 0.40
C THR A 101 -7.54 12.58 -0.52
N ALA A 102 -7.47 12.80 -1.83
CA ALA A 102 -7.66 11.76 -2.82
C ALA A 102 -6.32 11.48 -3.50
N ILE A 103 -5.93 10.23 -3.50
CA ILE A 103 -4.63 9.75 -3.99
C ILE A 103 -4.88 8.65 -5.03
N LEU A 104 -4.14 8.67 -6.12
CA LEU A 104 -4.17 7.59 -7.10
C LEU A 104 -3.03 6.64 -6.78
N ALA A 105 -3.34 5.35 -6.67
CA ALA A 105 -2.34 4.34 -6.30
C ALA A 105 -2.31 3.18 -7.28
N THR A 106 -1.10 2.63 -7.48
CA THR A 106 -0.87 1.38 -8.19
C THR A 106 -0.12 0.45 -7.25
N ASN A 107 -0.68 -0.73 -7.01
CA ASN A 107 -0.09 -1.75 -6.14
C ASN A 107 0.19 -2.99 -6.97
N VAL A 108 1.44 -3.43 -7.02
CA VAL A 108 1.86 -4.62 -7.77
C VAL A 108 2.19 -5.73 -6.78
N PHE A 109 1.59 -6.89 -7.01
CA PHE A 109 1.77 -8.08 -6.18
C PHE A 109 2.49 -9.16 -6.97
N GLU A 110 3.34 -9.89 -6.29
CA GLU A 110 4.10 -11.01 -6.87
C GLU A 110 3.69 -12.30 -6.17
N ARG A 111 3.52 -13.36 -6.94
CA ARG A 111 3.22 -14.70 -6.41
C ARG A 111 4.47 -15.25 -5.72
N SER A 112 4.31 -15.73 -4.51
CA SER A 112 5.39 -16.39 -3.76
C SER A 112 4.87 -17.72 -3.19
N SER A 113 5.76 -18.50 -2.61
CA SER A 113 5.37 -19.74 -1.94
C SER A 113 4.46 -19.50 -0.74
N ALA A 114 4.50 -18.30 -0.17
CA ALA A 114 3.67 -17.90 0.97
C ALA A 114 2.42 -17.12 0.55
N GLY A 115 2.10 -17.09 -0.74
CA GLY A 115 0.98 -16.32 -1.29
C GLY A 115 1.44 -15.06 -2.00
N TRP A 116 0.51 -14.18 -2.28
CA TRP A 116 0.81 -12.93 -2.97
C TRP A 116 1.40 -11.90 -2.02
N ARG A 117 2.49 -11.26 -2.44
CA ARG A 117 3.16 -10.21 -1.65
C ARG A 117 3.31 -8.95 -2.47
N LEU A 118 3.16 -7.81 -1.82
CA LEU A 118 3.33 -6.51 -2.45
C LEU A 118 4.81 -6.28 -2.77
N ILE A 119 5.10 -5.88 -4.00
CA ILE A 119 6.47 -5.57 -4.43
C ILE A 119 6.62 -4.14 -4.92
N HIS A 120 5.53 -3.44 -5.16
CA HIS A 120 5.58 -2.08 -5.67
C HIS A 120 4.31 -1.33 -5.25
N HIS A 121 4.50 -0.19 -4.65
CA HIS A 121 3.41 0.74 -4.32
C HIS A 121 3.83 2.11 -4.81
N HIS A 122 3.01 2.71 -5.66
CA HIS A 122 3.26 4.05 -6.17
C HIS A 122 1.98 4.85 -6.03
N ALA A 123 2.05 5.91 -5.25
CA ALA A 123 0.90 6.75 -4.96
C ALA A 123 1.23 8.21 -5.25
N SER A 124 0.26 8.93 -5.82
CA SER A 124 0.43 10.33 -6.17
C SER A 124 -0.86 11.09 -5.95
N HIS A 125 -0.72 12.38 -5.71
CA HIS A 125 -1.88 13.26 -5.58
C HIS A 125 -2.61 13.36 -6.91
N ILE A 126 -3.93 13.40 -6.85
CA ILE A 126 -4.75 13.67 -8.02
C ILE A 126 -4.77 15.19 -8.20
N MET A 127 -4.36 15.63 -9.39
CA MET A 127 -4.24 17.05 -9.72
C MET A 127 -5.55 17.61 -10.24
#